data_46e58a2742f329b1301bf00d90ba0d6d
#
_entry.id   46e58a2742f329b1301bf00d90ba0d6d
#
_cell.length_a   1.000
_cell.length_b   1.000
_cell.length_c   1.000
_cell.angle_alpha   90.00
_cell.angle_beta   90.00
_cell.angle_gamma   90.00
#
_symmetry.space_group_name_H-M   'P 1'
#
loop_
_entity.id
_entity.type
_entity.pdbx_description
1 polymer ?
#
loop_
_entity_poly.entity_id
_entity_poly.type
_entity_poly.pdbx_seq_one_letter_code
_entity_poly.pdbx_strand_id
1 'polypeptide(L)'
;LNPKYLKMMILLLLILCTASMAGAEPNSKNSKNAAVLDYTEGGHNDTDFNATFMSEWWYQNGDMKLVAKDGEKKKLAFFIVMAHQESPELKDASGTNLSYLSTFYGLYPYEENATHNFTRTLVPRSSIENYIEFHVPYLNFTYPDGLKRFYGSGSRGYMLNYSFDNMQLNLFFKPRVKKTVDSAIEPVNFTTYEYAYGKLGGSVVLDGKEYRVMQTNGYFDHMIPYTPDQATWQMEMHGWSWSEVTTDKYQTIFYGVRSIDDGYENYTYKHLTLINKHTGKIIAEYFGDQVSVDEEEWVNTIIKDRTVKRPSKLEISTPDLDISINAQSVVQLDETSLPNGQSVGFVDFMAFQPDEATIKYRRDLEMGSAFYEYMVTDPGISTSSPE
;
A
#
# COMPACT_ATOMS: atom_id res chain seq x y z
N LEU A 1 -10.75 -20.14 60.79
CA LEU A 1 -11.60 -20.07 59.58
C LEU A 1 -12.00 -21.46 59.15
N ASN A 2 -13.32 -21.68 59.00
CA ASN A 2 -13.88 -22.99 58.63
C ASN A 2 -13.37 -23.37 57.22
N PRO A 3 -12.79 -24.58 57.01
CA PRO A 3 -12.21 -24.98 55.75
C PRO A 3 -13.16 -24.95 54.54
N LYS A 4 -14.47 -24.92 54.76
CA LYS A 4 -15.47 -24.71 53.70
C LYS A 4 -15.44 -23.27 53.14
N TYR A 5 -15.21 -22.26 54.00
CA TYR A 5 -15.14 -20.87 53.53
C TYR A 5 -13.81 -20.55 52.84
N LEU A 6 -12.72 -21.23 53.25
CA LEU A 6 -11.44 -21.09 52.60
C LEU A 6 -11.48 -21.64 51.18
N LYS A 7 -12.10 -22.79 50.92
CA LYS A 7 -12.30 -23.35 49.60
C LYS A 7 -13.19 -22.50 48.70
N MET A 8 -14.23 -21.90 49.27
CA MET A 8 -15.13 -21.01 48.55
C MET A 8 -14.46 -19.68 48.19
N MET A 9 -13.62 -19.16 49.06
CA MET A 9 -12.82 -17.95 48.80
C MET A 9 -11.73 -18.17 47.73
N ILE A 10 -11.08 -19.32 47.73
CA ILE A 10 -10.11 -19.70 46.70
C ILE A 10 -10.80 -19.94 45.34
N LEU A 11 -12.00 -20.50 45.32
CA LEU A 11 -12.79 -20.68 44.12
C LEU A 11 -13.28 -19.33 43.54
N LEU A 12 -13.69 -18.38 44.42
CA LEU A 12 -14.04 -17.03 44.00
C LEU A 12 -12.82 -16.22 43.47
N LEU A 13 -11.66 -16.39 44.08
CA LEU A 13 -10.40 -15.77 43.59
C LEU A 13 -9.97 -16.36 42.24
N LEU A 14 -10.12 -17.67 42.03
CA LEU A 14 -9.88 -18.30 40.75
C LEU A 14 -10.85 -17.86 39.67
N ILE A 15 -12.12 -17.67 39.98
CA ILE A 15 -13.11 -17.15 39.02
C ILE A 15 -12.84 -15.66 38.71
N LEU A 16 -12.39 -14.88 39.67
CA LEU A 16 -11.97 -13.47 39.43
C LEU A 16 -10.68 -13.36 38.62
N CYS A 17 -9.72 -14.29 38.79
CA CYS A 17 -8.51 -14.34 37.98
C CYS A 17 -8.75 -14.87 36.55
N THR A 18 -9.75 -15.72 36.33
CA THR A 18 -10.11 -16.18 34.97
C THR A 18 -10.99 -15.16 34.23
N ALA A 19 -11.70 -14.29 34.95
CA ALA A 19 -12.45 -13.20 34.33
C ALA A 19 -11.58 -12.01 33.91
N SER A 20 -10.34 -11.91 34.40
CA SER A 20 -9.39 -10.87 33.99
C SER A 20 -8.41 -11.32 32.88
N MET A 21 -8.54 -12.56 32.40
CA MET A 21 -7.84 -13.06 31.20
C MET A 21 -8.79 -13.30 30.02
N ALA A 22 -10.05 -12.86 30.10
CA ALA A 22 -10.84 -12.65 28.90
C ALA A 22 -10.21 -11.45 28.20
N GLY A 23 -9.44 -11.73 27.15
CA GLY A 23 -8.75 -10.75 26.36
C GLY A 23 -9.67 -9.58 26.05
N ALA A 24 -9.18 -8.38 26.23
CA ALA A 24 -9.79 -7.22 25.63
C ALA A 24 -9.86 -7.51 24.13
N GLU A 25 -11.05 -7.82 23.63
CA GLU A 25 -11.29 -7.65 22.21
C GLU A 25 -10.86 -6.21 21.88
N PRO A 26 -10.03 -5.98 20.87
CA PRO A 26 -9.80 -4.63 20.42
C PRO A 26 -11.18 -4.10 20.04
N ASN A 27 -11.62 -3.10 20.82
CA ASN A 27 -12.92 -2.50 20.69
C ASN A 27 -13.02 -1.85 19.31
N SER A 28 -13.45 -2.59 18.31
CA SER A 28 -13.83 -2.06 17.00
C SER A 28 -14.97 -1.01 17.08
N LYS A 29 -15.41 -0.69 18.29
CA LYS A 29 -16.46 0.31 18.56
C LYS A 29 -15.94 1.68 18.98
N ASN A 30 -14.64 1.87 19.21
CA ASN A 30 -14.09 3.20 19.52
C ASN A 30 -13.69 4.04 18.29
N SER A 31 -13.90 3.53 17.08
CA SER A 31 -13.73 4.33 15.85
C SER A 31 -14.80 5.43 15.67
N LYS A 32 -15.69 5.64 16.63
CA LYS A 32 -16.77 6.64 16.52
C LYS A 32 -16.33 8.08 16.74
N ASN A 33 -15.07 8.34 17.10
CA ASN A 33 -14.54 9.69 17.29
C ASN A 33 -13.33 10.05 16.41
N ALA A 34 -12.81 9.13 15.59
CA ALA A 34 -12.09 9.59 14.40
C ALA A 34 -13.13 10.38 13.59
N ALA A 35 -12.90 11.67 13.35
CA ALA A 35 -13.73 12.44 12.44
C ALA A 35 -13.94 11.54 11.22
N VAL A 36 -15.20 11.24 10.91
CA VAL A 36 -15.52 10.46 9.73
C VAL A 36 -15.03 11.32 8.60
N LEU A 37 -13.81 11.04 8.14
CA LEU A 37 -13.27 11.67 6.96
C LEU A 37 -14.32 11.49 5.88
N ASP A 38 -14.73 12.58 5.26
CA ASP A 38 -15.65 12.52 4.15
C ASP A 38 -14.89 11.81 3.03
N TYR A 39 -15.14 10.50 2.93
CA TYR A 39 -14.42 9.56 2.09
C TYR A 39 -14.67 9.84 0.62
N THR A 40 -14.18 10.97 0.18
CA THR A 40 -14.17 11.32 -1.24
C THR A 40 -13.02 10.57 -1.93
N GLU A 41 -13.20 10.27 -3.19
CA GLU A 41 -12.15 9.65 -4.02
C GLU A 41 -11.21 10.72 -4.59
N GLY A 42 -11.59 11.99 -4.47
CA GLY A 42 -10.77 13.15 -4.82
C GLY A 42 -9.69 13.45 -3.79
N GLY A 43 -8.86 14.42 -4.09
CA GLY A 43 -7.76 14.81 -3.24
C GLY A 43 -8.19 15.47 -1.93
N HIS A 44 -7.29 15.43 -0.97
CA HIS A 44 -7.38 16.08 0.34
C HIS A 44 -6.18 17.01 0.52
N ASN A 45 -6.28 17.93 1.47
CA ASN A 45 -5.18 18.83 1.82
C ASN A 45 -4.88 18.79 3.32
N ASP A 46 -3.78 19.38 3.75
CA ASP A 46 -3.35 19.36 5.15
C ASP A 46 -4.34 19.99 6.12
N THR A 47 -5.20 20.91 5.66
CA THR A 47 -6.22 21.53 6.51
C THR A 47 -7.38 20.59 6.81
N ASP A 48 -7.60 19.56 5.99
CA ASP A 48 -8.64 18.55 6.22
C ASP A 48 -8.35 17.71 7.46
N PHE A 49 -7.07 17.54 7.79
CA PHE A 49 -6.61 16.68 8.87
C PHE A 49 -6.03 17.44 10.06
N ASN A 50 -5.96 18.77 10.00
CA ASN A 50 -5.20 19.58 10.95
C ASN A 50 -3.75 19.05 11.13
N ALA A 51 -3.14 18.64 10.03
CA ALA A 51 -1.84 17.99 9.99
C ALA A 51 -0.72 18.97 9.67
N THR A 52 0.47 18.71 10.20
CA THR A 52 1.69 19.43 9.83
C THR A 52 2.33 18.88 8.56
N PHE A 53 1.98 17.65 8.20
CA PHE A 53 2.38 17.01 6.97
C PHE A 53 1.25 16.11 6.50
N MET A 54 0.94 16.16 5.21
CA MET A 54 -0.02 15.30 4.56
C MET A 54 0.64 14.63 3.36
N SER A 55 0.45 13.33 3.24
CA SER A 55 0.85 12.55 2.08
C SER A 55 -0.34 11.70 1.66
N GLU A 56 -0.69 11.77 0.39
CA GLU A 56 -1.83 11.07 -0.19
C GLU A 56 -1.38 10.42 -1.49
N TRP A 57 -1.84 9.21 -1.77
CA TRP A 57 -1.56 8.57 -3.04
C TRP A 57 -2.66 7.67 -3.53
N TRP A 58 -2.67 7.51 -4.84
CA TRP A 58 -3.48 6.57 -5.59
C TRP A 58 -2.56 5.57 -6.25
N TYR A 59 -2.80 4.31 -5.99
CA TYR A 59 -2.01 3.18 -6.46
C TYR A 59 -2.85 2.29 -7.37
N GLN A 60 -2.25 1.78 -8.41
CA GLN A 60 -2.83 0.74 -9.25
C GLN A 60 -1.78 -0.25 -9.68
N ASN A 61 -2.10 -1.53 -9.60
CA ASN A 61 -1.29 -2.58 -10.18
C ASN A 61 -2.12 -3.52 -11.05
N GLY A 62 -1.42 -4.42 -11.73
CA GLY A 62 -2.02 -5.51 -12.46
C GLY A 62 -1.00 -6.40 -13.14
N ASP A 63 -1.40 -7.65 -13.37
CA ASP A 63 -0.67 -8.64 -14.15
C ASP A 63 -1.38 -8.83 -15.49
N MET A 64 -0.74 -8.39 -16.57
CA MET A 64 -1.34 -8.24 -17.88
C MET A 64 -0.86 -9.28 -18.88
N LYS A 65 -1.81 -9.84 -19.64
CA LYS A 65 -1.55 -10.57 -20.89
C LYS A 65 -1.77 -9.63 -22.06
N LEU A 66 -0.73 -9.40 -22.83
CA LEU A 66 -0.69 -8.44 -23.93
C LEU A 66 -0.71 -9.17 -25.27
N VAL A 67 -1.45 -8.66 -26.25
CA VAL A 67 -1.52 -9.23 -27.61
C VAL A 67 -1.45 -8.10 -28.64
N ALA A 68 -0.44 -8.13 -29.49
CA ALA A 68 -0.29 -7.20 -30.61
C ALA A 68 -1.16 -7.62 -31.82
N LYS A 69 -1.33 -6.69 -32.79
CA LYS A 69 -2.10 -6.96 -34.02
C LYS A 69 -1.55 -8.08 -34.87
N ASP A 70 -0.23 -8.28 -34.84
CA ASP A 70 0.48 -9.36 -35.57
C ASP A 70 0.45 -10.71 -34.85
N GLY A 71 -0.19 -10.77 -33.66
CA GLY A 71 -0.35 -11.98 -32.86
C GLY A 71 0.77 -12.20 -31.84
N GLU A 72 1.78 -11.35 -31.76
CA GLU A 72 2.78 -11.40 -30.69
C GLU A 72 2.11 -11.27 -29.32
N LYS A 73 2.57 -12.08 -28.37
CA LYS A 73 2.05 -12.11 -26.99
C LYS A 73 3.17 -11.80 -26.03
N LYS A 74 2.86 -10.99 -25.02
CA LYS A 74 3.74 -10.70 -23.86
C LYS A 74 2.96 -10.83 -22.56
N LYS A 75 3.68 -11.09 -21.47
CA LYS A 75 3.19 -10.95 -20.10
C LYS A 75 3.96 -9.81 -19.43
N LEU A 76 3.23 -8.92 -18.78
CA LEU A 76 3.79 -7.75 -18.13
C LEU A 76 2.98 -7.45 -16.88
N ALA A 77 3.62 -7.46 -15.73
CA ALA A 77 3.05 -6.87 -14.52
C ALA A 77 3.53 -5.43 -14.36
N PHE A 78 2.72 -4.62 -13.70
CA PHE A 78 3.04 -3.22 -13.43
C PHE A 78 2.43 -2.76 -12.11
N PHE A 79 3.04 -1.75 -11.52
CA PHE A 79 2.38 -0.86 -10.59
C PHE A 79 2.64 0.60 -10.99
N ILE A 80 1.74 1.46 -10.60
CA ILE A 80 1.84 2.93 -10.74
C ILE A 80 1.29 3.58 -9.50
N VAL A 81 2.02 4.58 -9.01
CA VAL A 81 1.57 5.49 -7.96
C VAL A 81 1.56 6.91 -8.50
N MET A 82 0.53 7.65 -8.15
CA MET A 82 0.48 9.10 -8.28
C MET A 82 0.20 9.67 -6.89
N ALA A 83 1.08 10.54 -6.41
CA ALA A 83 1.05 11.02 -5.04
C ALA A 83 1.10 12.54 -4.95
N HIS A 84 0.53 13.04 -3.87
CA HIS A 84 0.47 14.42 -3.48
C HIS A 84 0.94 14.57 -2.04
N GLN A 85 1.81 15.56 -1.79
CA GLN A 85 2.33 15.82 -0.45
C GLN A 85 2.31 17.31 -0.15
N GLU A 86 1.91 17.68 1.05
CA GLU A 86 1.88 19.03 1.56
C GLU A 86 2.56 19.13 2.93
N SER A 87 3.25 20.24 3.16
CA SER A 87 3.79 20.63 4.44
C SER A 87 3.85 22.16 4.55
N PRO A 88 3.51 22.76 5.70
CA PRO A 88 3.68 24.19 5.94
C PRO A 88 5.13 24.67 5.81
N GLU A 89 6.09 23.77 6.01
CA GLU A 89 7.51 24.05 5.94
C GLU A 89 8.05 24.03 4.50
N LEU A 90 7.29 23.46 3.58
CA LEU A 90 7.71 23.34 2.20
C LEU A 90 7.50 24.65 1.46
N LYS A 91 8.59 25.42 1.32
CA LYS A 91 8.59 26.76 0.71
C LYS A 91 9.74 26.93 -0.26
N ASP A 92 9.53 27.74 -1.28
CA ASP A 92 10.61 28.21 -2.13
C ASP A 92 11.44 29.32 -1.44
N ALA A 93 12.50 29.78 -2.11
CA ALA A 93 13.37 30.83 -1.61
C ALA A 93 12.68 32.21 -1.42
N SER A 94 11.49 32.41 -1.99
CA SER A 94 10.66 33.60 -1.82
C SER A 94 9.67 33.49 -0.66
N GLY A 95 9.57 32.28 -0.04
CA GLY A 95 8.62 31.99 1.03
C GLY A 95 7.24 31.53 0.50
N THR A 96 7.11 31.26 -0.80
CA THR A 96 5.88 30.71 -1.38
C THR A 96 5.70 29.26 -0.94
N ASN A 97 4.54 28.95 -0.40
CA ASN A 97 4.18 27.56 -0.04
C ASN A 97 4.14 26.70 -1.30
N LEU A 98 4.75 25.54 -1.21
CA LEU A 98 4.81 24.55 -2.28
C LEU A 98 4.04 23.27 -1.92
N SER A 99 3.67 22.52 -2.92
CA SER A 99 3.19 21.15 -2.83
C SER A 99 4.04 20.26 -3.72
N TYR A 100 4.22 19.02 -3.31
CA TYR A 100 4.82 18.00 -4.14
C TYR A 100 3.77 17.22 -4.91
N LEU A 101 4.05 17.01 -6.17
CA LEU A 101 3.41 15.96 -6.97
C LEU A 101 4.47 14.97 -7.39
N SER A 102 4.25 13.72 -7.09
CA SER A 102 5.15 12.65 -7.49
C SER A 102 4.40 11.54 -8.23
N THR A 103 5.13 10.83 -9.05
CA THR A 103 4.64 9.62 -9.70
C THR A 103 5.80 8.66 -9.87
N PHE A 104 5.52 7.40 -9.65
CA PHE A 104 6.48 6.34 -9.90
C PHE A 104 5.78 5.10 -10.44
N TYR A 105 6.53 4.30 -11.16
CA TYR A 105 6.08 3.03 -11.71
C TYR A 105 7.15 1.96 -11.62
N GLY A 106 6.72 0.72 -11.60
CA GLY A 106 7.52 -0.44 -11.90
C GLY A 106 6.87 -1.28 -12.99
N LEU A 107 7.69 -1.76 -13.89
CA LEU A 107 7.30 -2.73 -14.91
C LEU A 107 8.08 -4.01 -14.71
N TYR A 108 7.40 -5.12 -14.77
CA TYR A 108 7.95 -6.46 -14.57
C TYR A 108 7.62 -7.33 -15.78
N PRO A 109 8.39 -7.21 -16.89
CA PRO A 109 8.29 -8.15 -17.99
C PRO A 109 8.70 -9.55 -17.49
N TYR A 110 7.97 -10.60 -17.89
CA TYR A 110 8.24 -11.96 -17.39
C TYR A 110 9.57 -12.53 -17.87
N GLU A 111 10.07 -12.02 -19.01
CA GLU A 111 11.26 -12.54 -19.68
C GLU A 111 12.45 -11.55 -19.61
N GLU A 112 12.29 -10.41 -18.96
CA GLU A 112 13.28 -9.33 -18.93
C GLU A 112 13.44 -8.79 -17.50
N ASN A 113 14.45 -7.97 -17.28
CA ASN A 113 14.62 -7.28 -15.99
C ASN A 113 13.52 -6.25 -15.75
N ALA A 114 13.13 -6.09 -14.51
CA ALA A 114 12.23 -5.05 -14.11
C ALA A 114 12.82 -3.65 -14.36
N THR A 115 11.96 -2.72 -14.75
CA THR A 115 12.32 -1.32 -14.92
C THR A 115 11.43 -0.45 -14.05
N HIS A 116 11.94 0.69 -13.62
CA HIS A 116 11.19 1.64 -12.82
C HIS A 116 11.64 3.07 -13.08
N ASN A 117 10.80 4.01 -12.70
CA ASN A 117 11.14 5.43 -12.69
C ASN A 117 10.35 6.15 -11.59
N PHE A 118 10.98 7.14 -11.01
CA PHE A 118 10.39 8.07 -10.07
C PHE A 118 10.54 9.50 -10.58
N THR A 119 9.45 10.24 -10.60
CA THR A 119 9.43 11.65 -11.01
C THR A 119 8.72 12.47 -9.94
N ARG A 120 9.31 13.61 -9.59
CA ARG A 120 8.78 14.56 -8.62
C ARG A 120 8.79 15.97 -9.17
N THR A 121 7.73 16.72 -8.93
CA THR A 121 7.60 18.12 -9.32
C THR A 121 7.08 18.95 -8.16
N LEU A 122 7.72 20.10 -7.93
CA LEU A 122 7.22 21.11 -7.02
C LEU A 122 6.32 22.09 -7.77
N VAL A 123 5.17 22.36 -7.20
CA VAL A 123 4.23 23.35 -7.71
C VAL A 123 3.84 24.31 -6.60
N PRO A 124 3.55 25.61 -6.92
CA PRO A 124 2.95 26.49 -5.92
C PRO A 124 1.66 25.88 -5.37
N ARG A 125 1.51 25.86 -4.04
CA ARG A 125 0.31 25.31 -3.39
C ARG A 125 -0.98 25.96 -3.92
N SER A 126 -0.96 27.24 -4.21
CA SER A 126 -2.09 27.96 -4.79
C SER A 126 -2.50 27.49 -6.20
N SER A 127 -1.68 26.67 -6.84
CA SER A 127 -1.96 26.13 -8.18
C SER A 127 -2.27 24.61 -8.17
N ILE A 128 -2.32 23.98 -7.01
CA ILE A 128 -2.49 22.53 -6.89
C ILE A 128 -3.81 22.04 -7.51
N GLU A 129 -4.88 22.84 -7.41
CA GLU A 129 -6.19 22.54 -7.99
C GLU A 129 -6.18 22.48 -9.53
N ASN A 130 -5.11 22.93 -10.19
CA ASN A 130 -4.94 22.71 -11.63
C ASN A 130 -4.60 21.25 -11.96
N TYR A 131 -4.18 20.48 -10.98
CA TYR A 131 -3.67 19.11 -11.14
C TYR A 131 -4.52 18.08 -10.45
N ILE A 132 -5.12 18.41 -9.31
CA ILE A 132 -5.93 17.50 -8.49
C ILE A 132 -7.26 18.18 -8.17
N GLU A 133 -8.37 17.49 -8.37
CA GLU A 133 -9.66 17.92 -7.86
C GLU A 133 -9.88 17.43 -6.44
N PHE A 134 -10.12 18.37 -5.52
CA PHE A 134 -10.29 18.10 -4.09
C PHE A 134 -11.75 17.96 -3.71
N HIS A 135 -12.06 17.16 -2.67
CA HIS A 135 -13.38 17.02 -2.04
C HIS A 135 -14.51 16.58 -3.00
N VAL A 136 -14.13 15.88 -4.07
CA VAL A 136 -15.08 15.35 -5.06
C VAL A 136 -15.22 13.84 -4.97
N PRO A 137 -16.41 13.26 -5.30
CA PRO A 137 -16.63 11.82 -5.17
C PRO A 137 -16.01 11.00 -6.33
N TYR A 138 -14.96 11.50 -6.92
CA TYR A 138 -14.19 10.86 -7.99
C TYR A 138 -12.75 11.34 -7.97
N LEU A 139 -11.85 10.51 -8.45
CA LEU A 139 -10.46 10.87 -8.69
C LEU A 139 -10.34 11.67 -9.99
N ASN A 140 -9.58 12.75 -9.96
CA ASN A 140 -9.07 13.41 -11.15
C ASN A 140 -7.72 14.05 -10.84
N PHE A 141 -6.66 13.33 -11.17
CA PHE A 141 -5.29 13.76 -11.00
C PHE A 141 -4.59 13.80 -12.35
N THR A 142 -4.05 14.95 -12.72
CA THR A 142 -3.21 15.15 -13.91
C THR A 142 -1.85 15.64 -13.47
N TYR A 143 -0.78 14.90 -13.80
CA TYR A 143 0.59 15.32 -13.46
C TYR A 143 0.98 16.55 -14.29
N PRO A 144 1.88 17.45 -13.78
CA PRO A 144 2.21 18.72 -14.41
C PRO A 144 2.75 18.66 -15.84
N ASP A 145 3.34 17.51 -16.24
CA ASP A 145 3.80 17.32 -17.62
C ASP A 145 2.65 17.05 -18.61
N GLY A 146 1.42 16.82 -18.13
CA GLY A 146 0.24 16.51 -18.94
C GLY A 146 0.26 15.11 -19.55
N LEU A 147 1.29 14.30 -19.30
CA LEU A 147 1.49 12.98 -19.90
C LEU A 147 0.95 11.84 -19.01
N LYS A 148 0.62 12.17 -17.77
CA LYS A 148 0.17 11.19 -16.78
C LYS A 148 -1.13 11.69 -16.14
N ARG A 149 -2.16 10.86 -16.22
CA ARG A 149 -3.49 11.17 -15.67
C ARG A 149 -4.14 9.94 -15.09
N PHE A 150 -4.69 10.09 -13.90
CA PHE A 150 -5.49 9.07 -13.24
C PHE A 150 -6.85 9.67 -12.87
N TYR A 151 -7.94 9.08 -13.35
CA TYR A 151 -9.27 9.64 -13.14
C TYR A 151 -10.36 8.57 -13.17
N GLY A 152 -11.45 8.83 -12.49
CA GLY A 152 -12.60 7.92 -12.46
C GLY A 152 -13.23 7.82 -11.08
N SER A 153 -14.01 6.77 -10.88
CA SER A 153 -14.63 6.46 -9.59
C SER A 153 -14.94 4.97 -9.47
N GLY A 154 -15.11 4.48 -8.26
CA GLY A 154 -15.44 3.08 -8.02
C GLY A 154 -16.71 2.61 -8.74
N SER A 155 -17.71 3.47 -8.90
CA SER A 155 -18.95 3.15 -9.61
C SER A 155 -18.79 3.06 -11.12
N ARG A 156 -17.96 3.92 -11.71
CA ARG A 156 -17.74 4.00 -13.18
C ARG A 156 -16.52 3.21 -13.62
N GLY A 157 -15.53 3.05 -12.75
CA GLY A 157 -14.19 2.54 -13.01
C GLY A 157 -13.18 3.66 -13.15
N TYR A 158 -11.91 3.30 -13.17
CA TYR A 158 -10.79 4.22 -13.23
C TYR A 158 -10.06 4.10 -14.55
N MET A 159 -9.63 5.24 -15.08
CA MET A 159 -8.79 5.34 -16.26
C MET A 159 -7.42 5.81 -15.86
N LEU A 160 -6.40 5.07 -16.26
CA LEU A 160 -5.01 5.44 -16.14
C LEU A 160 -4.44 5.69 -17.53
N ASN A 161 -4.06 6.93 -17.81
CA ASN A 161 -3.28 7.30 -18.96
C ASN A 161 -1.87 7.69 -18.46
N TYR A 162 -0.86 6.94 -18.84
CA TYR A 162 0.49 7.14 -18.35
C TYR A 162 1.49 6.99 -19.50
N SER A 163 2.23 8.06 -19.77
CA SER A 163 3.26 8.05 -20.81
C SER A 163 4.60 8.41 -20.20
N PHE A 164 5.61 7.62 -20.51
CA PHE A 164 6.98 7.84 -20.10
C PHE A 164 7.93 7.22 -21.13
N ASP A 165 8.89 8.00 -21.62
CA ASP A 165 9.81 7.58 -22.67
C ASP A 165 9.10 6.91 -23.86
N ASN A 166 9.39 5.64 -24.12
CA ASN A 166 8.81 4.83 -25.18
C ASN A 166 7.64 3.93 -24.71
N MET A 167 7.12 4.17 -23.51
CA MET A 167 5.97 3.46 -22.93
C MET A 167 4.74 4.35 -22.88
N GLN A 168 3.58 3.79 -23.23
CA GLN A 168 2.28 4.38 -22.97
C GLN A 168 1.31 3.32 -22.43
N LEU A 169 0.70 3.62 -21.30
CA LEU A 169 -0.37 2.82 -20.70
C LEU A 169 -1.68 3.57 -20.83
N ASN A 170 -2.68 2.95 -21.46
CA ASN A 170 -4.05 3.45 -21.53
C ASN A 170 -4.94 2.35 -20.96
N LEU A 171 -5.10 2.36 -19.64
CA LEU A 171 -5.73 1.28 -18.91
C LEU A 171 -7.05 1.71 -18.32
N PHE A 172 -7.97 0.77 -18.27
CA PHE A 172 -9.26 0.92 -17.60
C PHE A 172 -9.41 -0.19 -16.55
N PHE A 173 -9.60 0.21 -15.31
CA PHE A 173 -9.86 -0.69 -14.19
C PHE A 173 -11.33 -0.61 -13.77
N LYS A 174 -12.00 -1.75 -13.71
CA LYS A 174 -13.39 -1.85 -13.25
C LYS A 174 -13.45 -2.69 -11.98
N PRO A 175 -13.73 -2.07 -10.81
CA PRO A 175 -13.93 -2.80 -9.56
C PRO A 175 -14.98 -3.91 -9.68
N ARG A 176 -14.73 -5.04 -9.03
CA ARG A 176 -15.61 -6.21 -8.95
C ARG A 176 -15.97 -6.59 -7.53
N VAL A 177 -15.30 -6.01 -6.57
CA VAL A 177 -15.62 -6.11 -5.14
C VAL A 177 -16.09 -4.78 -4.61
N LYS A 178 -16.70 -4.79 -3.45
CA LYS A 178 -17.00 -3.56 -2.73
C LYS A 178 -15.69 -2.94 -2.24
N LYS A 179 -15.71 -1.62 -2.11
CA LYS A 179 -14.65 -0.88 -1.44
C LYS A 179 -14.51 -1.37 -0.01
N THR A 180 -13.29 -1.73 0.36
CA THR A 180 -12.87 -1.98 1.74
C THR A 180 -12.17 -0.74 2.28
N VAL A 181 -12.09 -0.62 3.57
CA VAL A 181 -11.43 0.49 4.25
C VAL A 181 -10.57 -0.10 5.36
N ASP A 182 -9.27 0.09 5.24
CA ASP A 182 -8.32 -0.18 6.29
C ASP A 182 -7.94 1.12 6.98
N SER A 183 -7.98 1.12 8.30
CA SER A 183 -7.56 2.26 9.11
C SER A 183 -6.74 1.77 10.28
N ALA A 184 -5.50 2.19 10.36
CA ALA A 184 -4.66 2.02 11.53
C ALA A 184 -4.72 3.30 12.37
N ILE A 185 -5.03 3.13 13.65
CA ILE A 185 -5.02 4.18 14.64
C ILE A 185 -3.94 3.80 15.63
N GLU A 186 -2.99 4.72 15.87
CA GLU A 186 -1.84 4.57 16.73
C GLU A 186 -0.94 3.32 16.48
N PRO A 187 0.36 3.52 16.33
CA PRO A 187 1.04 4.82 16.32
C PRO A 187 0.92 5.55 14.98
N VAL A 188 0.40 4.90 13.94
CA VAL A 188 0.34 5.43 12.57
C VAL A 188 -1.10 5.67 12.18
N ASN A 189 -1.45 6.93 12.00
CA ASN A 189 -2.77 7.31 11.50
C ASN A 189 -2.77 7.29 9.97
N PHE A 190 -3.41 6.30 9.39
CA PHE A 190 -3.68 6.24 7.96
C PHE A 190 -5.07 5.69 7.68
N THR A 191 -5.58 5.98 6.50
CA THR A 191 -6.78 5.36 5.97
C THR A 191 -6.53 4.98 4.52
N THR A 192 -6.71 3.72 4.20
CA THR A 192 -6.61 3.18 2.86
C THR A 192 -7.97 2.73 2.37
N TYR A 193 -8.32 3.14 1.16
CA TYR A 193 -9.48 2.66 0.43
C TYR A 193 -9.03 1.70 -0.64
N GLU A 194 -9.58 0.53 -0.65
CA GLU A 194 -9.19 -0.50 -1.59
C GLU A 194 -10.36 -0.98 -2.44
N TYR A 195 -10.06 -1.20 -3.70
CA TYR A 195 -10.81 -2.10 -4.55
C TYR A 195 -9.91 -3.29 -4.84
N ALA A 196 -9.87 -4.19 -3.89
CA ALA A 196 -8.93 -5.31 -3.84
C ALA A 196 -9.00 -6.23 -5.07
N TYR A 197 -10.08 -6.17 -5.86
CA TYR A 197 -10.22 -6.93 -7.08
C TYR A 197 -11.05 -6.19 -8.13
N GLY A 198 -10.54 -6.15 -9.34
CA GLY A 198 -11.25 -5.61 -10.49
C GLY A 198 -10.75 -6.17 -11.82
N LYS A 199 -11.43 -5.81 -12.90
CA LYS A 199 -11.03 -6.16 -14.26
C LYS A 199 -10.25 -5.01 -14.88
N LEU A 200 -9.09 -5.35 -15.38
CA LEU A 200 -8.19 -4.45 -16.09
C LEU A 200 -8.26 -4.74 -17.58
N GLY A 201 -8.31 -3.71 -18.39
CA GLY A 201 -8.30 -3.77 -19.85
C GLY A 201 -7.73 -2.48 -20.43
N GLY A 202 -7.63 -2.40 -21.76
CA GLY A 202 -7.11 -1.23 -22.44
C GLY A 202 -6.00 -1.57 -23.43
N SER A 203 -5.02 -0.68 -23.59
CA SER A 203 -3.86 -0.86 -24.46
C SER A 203 -2.57 -0.38 -23.81
N VAL A 204 -1.47 -0.98 -24.27
CA VAL A 204 -0.11 -0.64 -23.89
C VAL A 204 0.71 -0.45 -25.17
N VAL A 205 1.49 0.63 -25.23
CA VAL A 205 2.53 0.80 -26.28
C VAL A 205 3.89 0.60 -25.61
N LEU A 206 4.69 -0.30 -26.14
CA LEU A 206 6.07 -0.55 -25.73
C LEU A 206 6.95 -0.44 -26.98
N ASP A 207 7.97 0.41 -26.95
CA ASP A 207 8.90 0.63 -28.05
C ASP A 207 8.22 0.91 -29.41
N GLY A 208 7.12 1.68 -29.36
CA GLY A 208 6.32 2.04 -30.51
C GLY A 208 5.36 0.94 -31.02
N LYS A 209 5.34 -0.24 -30.39
CA LYS A 209 4.41 -1.32 -30.72
C LYS A 209 3.21 -1.35 -29.78
N GLU A 210 2.02 -1.32 -30.36
CA GLU A 210 0.76 -1.34 -29.62
C GLU A 210 0.30 -2.77 -29.33
N TYR A 211 -0.05 -3.01 -28.06
CA TYR A 211 -0.62 -4.25 -27.54
C TYR A 211 -2.00 -3.96 -26.91
N ARG A 212 -2.95 -4.82 -27.18
CA ARG A 212 -4.21 -4.84 -26.46
C ARG A 212 -4.03 -5.63 -25.17
N VAL A 213 -4.49 -5.09 -24.05
CA VAL A 213 -4.58 -5.80 -22.78
C VAL A 213 -5.74 -6.81 -22.88
N MET A 214 -5.43 -8.09 -22.77
CA MET A 214 -6.44 -9.11 -22.57
C MET A 214 -7.01 -8.92 -21.18
N GLN A 215 -8.34 -8.97 -21.05
CA GLN A 215 -9.01 -8.70 -19.77
C GLN A 215 -8.39 -9.54 -18.65
N THR A 216 -7.79 -8.88 -17.69
CA THR A 216 -7.05 -9.46 -16.59
C THR A 216 -7.48 -8.84 -15.26
N ASN A 217 -6.80 -9.16 -14.20
CA ASN A 217 -7.11 -8.68 -12.87
C ASN A 217 -6.19 -7.52 -12.50
N GLY A 218 -6.66 -6.66 -11.63
CA GLY A 218 -5.88 -5.59 -11.04
C GLY A 218 -6.45 -5.22 -9.68
N TYR A 219 -5.68 -4.43 -8.99
CA TYR A 219 -5.92 -3.83 -7.69
C TYR A 219 -5.86 -2.31 -7.81
N PHE A 220 -6.57 -1.62 -6.95
CA PHE A 220 -6.52 -0.17 -6.80
C PHE A 220 -6.67 0.19 -5.34
N ASP A 221 -5.85 1.11 -4.87
CA ASP A 221 -6.06 1.76 -3.60
C ASP A 221 -5.86 3.28 -3.65
N HIS A 222 -6.36 3.91 -2.62
CA HIS A 222 -6.19 5.32 -2.31
C HIS A 222 -5.87 5.43 -0.82
N MET A 223 -4.66 5.85 -0.49
CA MET A 223 -4.21 5.98 0.88
C MET A 223 -4.04 7.44 1.26
N ILE A 224 -4.53 7.77 2.44
CA ILE A 224 -4.43 9.08 3.07
C ILE A 224 -3.75 8.90 4.42
N PRO A 225 -2.42 8.90 4.49
CA PRO A 225 -1.70 8.93 5.75
C PRO A 225 -1.70 10.35 6.28
N TYR A 226 -2.12 10.50 7.53
CA TYR A 226 -2.06 11.77 8.22
C TYR A 226 -1.56 11.57 9.64
N THR A 227 -0.87 12.57 10.16
CA THR A 227 -0.48 12.61 11.55
C THR A 227 -1.07 13.87 12.18
N PRO A 228 -1.86 13.77 13.24
CA PRO A 228 -2.50 14.94 13.84
C PRO A 228 -1.50 15.88 14.44
N ASP A 229 -0.39 15.56 14.92
CA ASP A 229 0.49 16.46 15.68
C ASP A 229 1.99 16.23 15.41
N GLN A 230 2.59 16.86 14.42
CA GLN A 230 4.03 17.14 14.32
C GLN A 230 4.96 16.11 13.70
N ALA A 231 4.68 14.81 13.69
CA ALA A 231 5.54 13.86 13.02
C ALA A 231 5.01 13.54 11.64
N THR A 232 5.88 13.34 10.68
CA THR A 232 5.49 12.67 9.45
C THR A 232 5.14 11.22 9.79
N TRP A 233 4.12 10.68 9.16
CA TRP A 233 3.76 9.27 9.36
C TRP A 233 4.97 8.33 9.19
N GLN A 234 5.91 8.68 8.32
CA GLN A 234 7.18 7.98 8.13
C GLN A 234 8.08 7.99 9.36
N MET A 235 7.92 8.94 10.27
CA MET A 235 8.68 9.01 11.52
C MET A 235 8.05 8.21 12.65
N GLU A 236 6.79 7.82 12.52
CA GLU A 236 6.04 7.10 13.54
C GLU A 236 5.98 5.60 13.28
N MET A 237 6.44 5.15 12.10
CA MET A 237 6.53 3.74 11.78
C MET A 237 7.89 3.36 11.22
N HIS A 238 8.33 2.14 11.48
CA HIS A 238 9.51 1.58 10.85
C HIS A 238 9.29 1.15 9.42
N GLY A 239 8.04 0.98 9.03
CA GLY A 239 7.70 0.59 7.69
C GLY A 239 6.44 -0.25 7.63
N TRP A 240 6.20 -0.78 6.45
CA TRP A 240 5.12 -1.73 6.22
C TRP A 240 5.56 -2.89 5.34
N SER A 241 4.79 -3.95 5.39
CA SER A 241 4.76 -4.98 4.37
C SER A 241 3.36 -5.06 3.82
N TRP A 242 3.25 -5.02 2.51
CA TRP A 242 2.00 -5.20 1.80
C TRP A 242 2.16 -6.33 0.79
N SER A 243 1.13 -7.11 0.56
CA SER A 243 1.15 -8.07 -0.52
C SER A 243 -0.22 -8.33 -1.12
N GLU A 244 -0.21 -8.62 -2.41
CA GLU A 244 -1.33 -9.14 -3.17
C GLU A 244 -0.92 -10.46 -3.81
N VAL A 245 -1.70 -11.52 -3.59
CA VAL A 245 -1.56 -12.78 -4.36
C VAL A 245 -2.83 -13.01 -5.14
N THR A 246 -2.68 -13.21 -6.45
CA THR A 246 -3.78 -13.45 -7.35
C THR A 246 -3.61 -14.80 -8.03
N THR A 247 -4.54 -15.73 -7.78
CA THR A 247 -4.67 -17.03 -8.45
C THR A 247 -5.87 -17.04 -9.39
N ASP A 248 -6.21 -18.17 -9.98
CA ASP A 248 -7.44 -18.27 -10.77
C ASP A 248 -8.70 -18.09 -9.92
N LYS A 249 -8.73 -18.63 -8.71
CA LYS A 249 -9.91 -18.68 -7.84
C LYS A 249 -9.93 -17.62 -6.76
N TYR A 250 -8.79 -17.31 -6.18
CA TYR A 250 -8.65 -16.45 -5.03
C TYR A 250 -7.79 -15.23 -5.30
N GLN A 251 -8.00 -14.22 -4.49
CA GLN A 251 -7.10 -13.09 -4.30
C GLN A 251 -6.97 -12.80 -2.82
N THR A 252 -5.77 -12.52 -2.35
CA THR A 252 -5.51 -12.06 -0.99
C THR A 252 -4.88 -10.69 -1.01
N ILE A 253 -5.20 -9.89 -0.01
CA ILE A 253 -4.53 -8.61 0.28
C ILE A 253 -4.08 -8.68 1.73
N PHE A 254 -2.80 -8.49 1.95
CA PHE A 254 -2.21 -8.34 3.27
C PHE A 254 -1.66 -6.94 3.45
N TYR A 255 -1.89 -6.38 4.61
CA TYR A 255 -1.31 -5.14 5.06
C TYR A 255 -0.79 -5.28 6.49
N GLY A 256 0.49 -5.00 6.70
CA GLY A 256 1.14 -5.04 7.99
C GLY A 256 1.98 -3.79 8.24
N VAL A 257 1.80 -3.13 9.39
CA VAL A 257 2.57 -1.95 9.79
C VAL A 257 3.45 -2.30 10.97
N ARG A 258 4.71 -1.89 10.91
CA ARG A 258 5.70 -2.05 11.99
C ARG A 258 5.91 -0.74 12.73
N SER A 259 5.99 -0.81 14.06
CA SER A 259 6.28 0.35 14.89
C SER A 259 7.75 0.75 14.84
N ILE A 260 8.00 2.03 15.04
CA ILE A 260 9.36 2.55 15.22
C ILE A 260 10.02 2.06 16.52
N ASP A 261 9.24 1.71 17.51
CA ASP A 261 9.72 1.46 18.87
C ASP A 261 10.45 0.13 19.06
N ASP A 262 10.27 -0.84 18.15
CA ASP A 262 10.79 -2.20 18.31
C ASP A 262 11.82 -2.65 17.26
N GLY A 263 12.27 -1.76 16.40
CA GLY A 263 13.38 -2.03 15.50
C GLY A 263 13.11 -3.04 14.39
N TYR A 264 11.91 -3.07 13.84
CA TYR A 264 11.47 -3.94 12.73
C TYR A 264 10.97 -5.34 13.13
N GLU A 265 10.93 -5.67 14.43
CA GLU A 265 10.67 -7.05 14.83
C GLU A 265 9.19 -7.42 14.88
N ASN A 266 8.30 -6.45 15.12
CA ASN A 266 6.88 -6.76 15.30
C ASN A 266 5.94 -5.87 14.49
N TYR A 267 4.85 -6.46 14.05
CA TYR A 267 3.76 -5.74 13.43
C TYR A 267 2.79 -5.22 14.49
N THR A 268 2.55 -3.93 14.50
CA THR A 268 1.53 -3.29 15.37
C THR A 268 0.13 -3.35 14.76
N TYR A 269 0.06 -3.49 13.43
CA TYR A 269 -1.18 -3.69 12.69
C TYR A 269 -0.99 -4.81 11.67
N LYS A 270 -1.96 -5.70 11.57
CA LYS A 270 -2.03 -6.75 10.54
C LYS A 270 -3.47 -6.95 10.11
N HIS A 271 -3.70 -6.93 8.82
CA HIS A 271 -4.98 -7.27 8.21
C HIS A 271 -4.74 -8.12 6.97
N LEU A 272 -5.48 -9.20 6.85
CA LEU A 272 -5.44 -10.11 5.70
C LEU A 272 -6.85 -10.37 5.22
N THR A 273 -7.12 -10.06 3.96
CA THR A 273 -8.40 -10.28 3.29
C THR A 273 -8.27 -11.40 2.26
N LEU A 274 -9.21 -12.33 2.24
CA LEU A 274 -9.34 -13.38 1.22
C LEU A 274 -10.61 -13.18 0.40
N ILE A 275 -10.47 -13.12 -0.92
CA ILE A 275 -11.54 -12.84 -1.87
C ILE A 275 -11.72 -14.03 -2.80
N ASN A 276 -12.96 -14.44 -3.03
CA ASN A 276 -13.30 -15.37 -4.10
C ASN A 276 -13.56 -14.58 -5.40
N LYS A 277 -12.68 -14.72 -6.38
CA LYS A 277 -12.72 -13.97 -7.64
C LYS A 277 -13.91 -14.29 -8.53
N HIS A 278 -14.47 -15.49 -8.45
CA HIS A 278 -15.64 -15.87 -9.25
C HIS A 278 -16.90 -15.16 -8.77
N THR A 279 -17.04 -14.97 -7.46
CA THR A 279 -18.20 -14.30 -6.86
C THR A 279 -17.99 -12.83 -6.59
N GLY A 280 -16.73 -12.37 -6.56
CA GLY A 280 -16.35 -11.03 -6.12
C GLY A 280 -16.62 -10.76 -4.63
N LYS A 281 -16.70 -11.81 -3.80
CA LYS A 281 -17.01 -11.68 -2.37
C LYS A 281 -15.76 -11.91 -1.52
N ILE A 282 -15.62 -11.09 -0.49
CA ILE A 282 -14.75 -11.37 0.64
C ILE A 282 -15.32 -12.61 1.35
N ILE A 283 -14.49 -13.61 1.55
CA ILE A 283 -14.86 -14.88 2.17
C ILE A 283 -14.19 -15.12 3.51
N ALA A 284 -13.14 -14.37 3.81
CA ALA A 284 -12.49 -14.35 5.12
C ALA A 284 -11.71 -13.03 5.30
N GLU A 285 -11.66 -12.56 6.54
CA GLU A 285 -10.82 -11.44 7.00
C GLU A 285 -10.20 -11.84 8.33
N TYR A 286 -8.91 -11.55 8.50
CA TYR A 286 -8.12 -11.89 9.69
C TYR A 286 -7.38 -10.65 10.16
N PHE A 287 -7.32 -10.44 11.47
CA PHE A 287 -6.73 -9.25 12.08
C PHE A 287 -5.76 -9.61 13.21
N GLY A 288 -4.74 -8.79 13.40
CA GLY A 288 -3.84 -8.84 14.55
C GLY A 288 -3.24 -10.22 14.75
N ASP A 289 -3.46 -10.83 15.94
CA ASP A 289 -2.87 -12.12 16.32
C ASP A 289 -3.41 -13.32 15.54
N GLN A 290 -4.48 -13.16 14.76
CA GLN A 290 -4.95 -14.21 13.86
C GLN A 290 -4.03 -14.40 12.65
N VAL A 291 -3.12 -13.44 12.38
CA VAL A 291 -2.21 -13.45 11.25
C VAL A 291 -0.79 -13.59 11.76
N SER A 292 -0.12 -14.69 11.42
CA SER A 292 1.32 -14.87 11.58
C SER A 292 2.02 -14.48 10.29
N VAL A 293 3.12 -13.77 10.40
CA VAL A 293 3.94 -13.31 9.27
C VAL A 293 5.37 -13.69 9.54
N ASP A 294 5.95 -14.47 8.64
CA ASP A 294 7.35 -14.87 8.68
C ASP A 294 8.07 -14.28 7.46
N GLU A 295 9.02 -13.40 7.73
CA GLU A 295 9.90 -12.79 6.73
C GLU A 295 11.23 -13.53 6.74
N GLU A 296 11.55 -14.18 5.63
CA GLU A 296 12.70 -15.10 5.54
C GLU A 296 13.68 -14.72 4.43
N GLU A 297 14.81 -15.40 4.39
CA GLU A 297 15.83 -15.29 3.35
C GLU A 297 16.29 -13.83 3.11
N TRP A 298 16.75 -13.19 4.20
CA TRP A 298 17.13 -11.79 4.21
C TRP A 298 18.31 -11.46 3.30
N VAL A 299 18.09 -10.51 2.39
CA VAL A 299 19.06 -10.03 1.42
C VAL A 299 19.55 -8.64 1.79
N ASN A 300 20.87 -8.45 1.77
CA ASN A 300 21.48 -7.14 1.94
C ASN A 300 21.48 -6.38 0.61
N THR A 301 20.95 -5.17 0.63
CA THR A 301 21.00 -4.23 -0.50
C THR A 301 21.79 -3.00 -0.08
N ILE A 302 22.76 -2.60 -0.88
CA ILE A 302 23.56 -1.39 -0.62
C ILE A 302 22.85 -0.21 -1.32
N ILE A 303 22.50 0.79 -0.53
CA ILE A 303 21.83 2.00 -0.99
C ILE A 303 22.68 3.19 -0.55
N LYS A 304 23.32 3.86 -1.52
CA LYS A 304 24.34 4.86 -1.23
C LYS A 304 25.43 4.22 -0.36
N ASP A 305 25.63 4.69 0.86
CA ASP A 305 26.67 4.15 1.77
C ASP A 305 26.09 3.25 2.87
N ARG A 306 24.87 2.73 2.68
CA ARG A 306 24.13 1.98 3.71
C ARG A 306 23.75 0.60 3.24
N THR A 307 23.72 -0.32 4.19
CA THR A 307 23.18 -1.66 4.00
C THR A 307 21.75 -1.70 4.53
N VAL A 308 20.79 -1.87 3.65
CA VAL A 308 19.39 -2.11 4.00
C VAL A 308 19.08 -3.59 3.80
N LYS A 309 18.44 -4.20 4.78
CA LYS A 309 18.00 -5.59 4.69
C LYS A 309 16.56 -5.63 4.23
N ARG A 310 16.25 -6.54 3.33
CA ARG A 310 14.89 -6.89 2.94
C ARG A 310 14.72 -8.40 2.93
N PRO A 311 13.52 -8.93 3.23
CA PRO A 311 13.25 -10.33 3.01
C PRO A 311 13.10 -10.62 1.51
N SER A 312 13.48 -11.82 1.10
CA SER A 312 13.18 -12.31 -0.24
C SER A 312 12.05 -13.35 -0.25
N LYS A 313 11.61 -13.76 0.94
CA LYS A 313 10.48 -14.66 1.10
C LYS A 313 9.54 -14.16 2.18
N LEU A 314 8.23 -14.22 1.90
CA LEU A 314 7.16 -13.88 2.82
C LEU A 314 6.20 -15.06 2.95
N GLU A 315 6.03 -15.54 4.18
CA GLU A 315 5.04 -16.54 4.54
C GLU A 315 3.99 -15.88 5.45
N ILE A 316 2.72 -16.00 5.09
CA ILE A 316 1.61 -15.51 5.92
C ILE A 316 0.69 -16.68 6.23
N SER A 317 0.38 -16.87 7.50
CA SER A 317 -0.50 -17.95 7.94
C SER A 317 -1.59 -17.48 8.89
N THR A 318 -2.71 -18.15 8.80
CA THR A 318 -3.88 -18.03 9.67
C THR A 318 -4.39 -19.44 10.03
N PRO A 319 -5.43 -19.62 10.84
CA PRO A 319 -5.94 -20.95 11.16
C PRO A 319 -6.36 -21.80 9.96
N ASP A 320 -6.73 -21.22 8.82
CA ASP A 320 -7.21 -21.95 7.65
C ASP A 320 -6.72 -21.40 6.29
N LEU A 321 -5.76 -20.45 6.30
CA LEU A 321 -5.18 -19.87 5.11
C LEU A 321 -3.66 -19.74 5.25
N ASP A 322 -2.91 -20.28 4.29
CA ASP A 322 -1.47 -20.11 4.15
C ASP A 322 -1.15 -19.43 2.81
N ILE A 323 -0.21 -18.51 2.81
CA ILE A 323 0.27 -17.77 1.64
C ILE A 323 1.79 -17.84 1.62
N SER A 324 2.38 -18.09 0.43
CA SER A 324 3.83 -18.06 0.24
C SER A 324 4.19 -17.23 -0.98
N ILE A 325 5.14 -16.31 -0.80
CA ILE A 325 5.63 -15.40 -1.82
C ILE A 325 7.15 -15.37 -1.81
N ASN A 326 7.78 -15.49 -2.99
CA ASN A 326 9.21 -15.25 -3.19
C ASN A 326 9.40 -13.98 -4.02
N ALA A 327 10.15 -13.01 -3.50
CA ALA A 327 10.45 -11.75 -4.19
C ALA A 327 11.48 -11.97 -5.30
N GLN A 328 11.04 -12.32 -6.49
CA GLN A 328 11.94 -12.67 -7.61
C GLN A 328 12.43 -11.43 -8.36
N SER A 329 11.50 -10.60 -8.83
CA SER A 329 11.82 -9.40 -9.58
C SER A 329 11.56 -8.19 -8.70
N VAL A 330 12.59 -7.42 -8.37
CA VAL A 330 12.50 -6.35 -7.38
C VAL A 330 12.97 -5.04 -7.97
N VAL A 331 12.17 -4.00 -7.81
CA VAL A 331 12.57 -2.61 -8.01
C VAL A 331 12.72 -1.93 -6.66
N GLN A 332 13.64 -0.99 -6.57
CA GLN A 332 13.94 -0.24 -5.38
C GLN A 332 13.63 1.23 -5.62
N LEU A 333 12.84 1.79 -4.74
CA LEU A 333 12.59 3.21 -4.66
C LEU A 333 13.31 3.77 -3.45
N ASP A 334 14.10 4.80 -3.66
CA ASP A 334 14.88 5.46 -2.61
C ASP A 334 14.47 6.92 -2.55
N GLU A 335 13.72 7.28 -1.52
CA GLU A 335 13.33 8.65 -1.27
C GLU A 335 14.04 9.17 -0.02
N THR A 336 15.21 9.78 -0.24
CA THR A 336 16.12 10.12 0.87
C THR A 336 16.21 11.60 1.18
N SER A 337 15.54 12.49 0.46
CA SER A 337 15.60 13.92 0.74
C SER A 337 14.36 14.68 0.29
N LEU A 338 13.80 15.48 1.19
CA LEU A 338 12.89 16.54 0.84
C LEU A 338 13.68 17.74 0.27
N PRO A 339 13.07 18.61 -0.54
CA PRO A 339 13.77 19.77 -1.13
C PRO A 339 14.29 20.80 -0.14
N ASN A 340 13.73 20.83 1.08
CA ASN A 340 14.22 21.70 2.17
C ASN A 340 15.50 21.15 2.83
N GLY A 341 16.07 20.06 2.30
CA GLY A 341 17.25 19.41 2.86
C GLY A 341 16.96 18.51 4.08
N GLN A 342 15.74 18.46 4.55
CA GLN A 342 15.36 17.45 5.55
C GLN A 342 15.32 16.08 4.84
N SER A 343 16.06 15.14 5.36
CA SER A 343 15.98 13.77 4.88
C SER A 343 14.92 13.02 5.67
N VAL A 344 13.78 12.82 5.06
CA VAL A 344 12.85 11.78 5.47
C VAL A 344 13.14 10.61 4.55
N GLY A 345 14.01 9.71 5.01
CA GLY A 345 14.40 8.58 4.16
C GLY A 345 13.46 7.44 4.35
N PHE A 346 12.92 6.96 3.27
CA PHE A 346 12.41 5.62 3.22
C PHE A 346 13.02 4.89 2.03
N VAL A 347 13.10 3.59 2.15
CA VAL A 347 13.45 2.69 1.07
C VAL A 347 12.31 1.74 0.89
N ASP A 348 11.82 1.68 -0.31
CA ASP A 348 10.72 0.83 -0.68
C ASP A 348 11.18 -0.20 -1.73
N PHE A 349 10.93 -1.46 -1.43
CA PHE A 349 11.21 -2.58 -2.31
C PHE A 349 9.90 -3.15 -2.81
N MET A 350 9.59 -2.89 -4.06
CA MET A 350 8.45 -3.47 -4.75
C MET A 350 8.88 -4.69 -5.53
N ALA A 351 8.37 -5.85 -5.15
CA ALA A 351 8.68 -7.11 -5.77
C ALA A 351 7.48 -7.68 -6.53
N PHE A 352 7.77 -8.44 -7.58
CA PHE A 352 6.79 -9.24 -8.30
C PHE A 352 7.28 -10.68 -8.45
N GLN A 353 6.37 -11.63 -8.21
CA GLN A 353 6.58 -13.05 -8.44
C GLN A 353 5.56 -13.56 -9.45
N PRO A 354 5.99 -13.95 -10.66
CA PRO A 354 5.09 -14.53 -11.66
C PRO A 354 4.76 -16.00 -11.36
N ASP A 355 3.49 -16.35 -11.49
CA ASP A 355 2.94 -17.71 -11.61
C ASP A 355 3.31 -18.75 -10.50
N GLU A 356 4.11 -18.40 -9.47
CA GLU A 356 4.62 -19.34 -8.46
C GLU A 356 4.21 -19.03 -7.02
N ALA A 357 3.58 -17.88 -6.78
CA ALA A 357 3.03 -17.58 -5.45
C ALA A 357 1.86 -18.52 -5.12
N THR A 358 1.71 -18.89 -3.87
CA THR A 358 0.70 -19.86 -3.48
C THR A 358 -0.31 -19.30 -2.49
N ILE A 359 -1.57 -19.73 -2.66
CA ILE A 359 -2.64 -19.59 -1.67
C ILE A 359 -3.15 -21.00 -1.35
N LYS A 360 -3.03 -21.39 -0.09
CA LYS A 360 -3.64 -22.60 0.41
C LYS A 360 -4.76 -22.23 1.38
N TYR A 361 -6.00 -22.37 0.94
CA TYR A 361 -7.17 -22.12 1.77
C TYR A 361 -7.88 -23.43 2.08
N ARG A 362 -7.83 -23.85 3.36
CA ARG A 362 -8.32 -25.14 3.82
C ARG A 362 -7.64 -26.31 3.07
N ARG A 363 -8.32 -26.92 2.13
CA ARG A 363 -7.79 -28.04 1.32
C ARG A 363 -7.44 -27.65 -0.11
N ASP A 364 -7.78 -26.44 -0.52
CA ASP A 364 -7.50 -25.92 -1.86
C ASP A 364 -6.11 -25.28 -1.88
N LEU A 365 -5.24 -25.74 -2.76
CA LEU A 365 -3.96 -25.12 -3.06
C LEU A 365 -4.02 -24.56 -4.47
N GLU A 366 -3.78 -23.28 -4.60
CA GLU A 366 -3.79 -22.55 -5.85
C GLU A 366 -2.42 -21.86 -6.05
N MET A 367 -1.97 -21.77 -7.31
CA MET A 367 -0.78 -21.03 -7.69
C MET A 367 -1.16 -19.81 -8.49
N GLY A 368 -0.36 -18.75 -8.39
CA GLY A 368 -0.59 -17.50 -9.10
C GLY A 368 0.56 -16.52 -9.00
N SER A 369 0.28 -15.28 -9.33
CA SER A 369 1.27 -14.19 -9.27
C SER A 369 1.07 -13.37 -8.01
N ALA A 370 2.15 -12.76 -7.53
CA ALA A 370 2.12 -11.88 -6.37
C ALA A 370 2.85 -10.56 -6.59
N PHE A 371 2.31 -9.50 -6.02
CA PHE A 371 3.06 -8.31 -5.65
C PHE A 371 3.40 -8.37 -4.17
N TYR A 372 4.58 -7.91 -3.83
CA TYR A 372 5.05 -7.78 -2.46
C TYR A 372 5.83 -6.49 -2.31
N GLU A 373 5.43 -5.70 -1.35
CA GLU A 373 6.07 -4.45 -0.97
C GLU A 373 6.67 -4.58 0.43
N TYR A 374 7.91 -4.15 0.56
CA TYR A 374 8.62 -4.06 1.82
C TYR A 374 9.22 -2.67 1.93
N MET A 375 8.62 -1.82 2.74
CA MET A 375 9.09 -0.46 2.98
C MET A 375 9.69 -0.33 4.36
N VAL A 376 10.82 0.34 4.44
CA VAL A 376 11.50 0.69 5.69
C VAL A 376 11.79 2.17 5.75
N THR A 377 11.51 2.77 6.89
CA THR A 377 12.03 4.08 7.23
C THR A 377 13.44 3.91 7.81
N ASP A 378 14.39 4.73 7.38
CA ASP A 378 15.76 4.67 7.89
C ASP A 378 15.94 5.68 9.03
N PRO A 379 16.02 5.21 10.29
CA PRO A 379 16.25 6.08 11.44
C PRO A 379 17.63 6.76 11.42
N GLY A 380 18.56 6.30 10.58
CA GLY A 380 19.87 6.92 10.41
C GLY A 380 19.86 8.16 9.49
N ILE A 381 18.75 8.46 8.82
CA ILE A 381 18.60 9.68 8.01
C ILE A 381 18.09 10.85 8.87
N SER A 382 17.55 10.59 10.05
CA SER A 382 17.07 11.63 10.92
C SER A 382 18.23 12.43 11.51
N THR A 383 18.20 13.74 11.27
CA THR A 383 18.77 14.79 12.13
C THR A 383 20.30 14.85 12.27
N SER A 384 21.03 15.07 11.21
CA SER A 384 22.08 16.08 11.32
C SER A 384 21.51 17.40 10.82
N SER A 385 20.97 18.22 11.73
CA SER A 385 20.84 19.63 11.46
C SER A 385 22.18 20.11 10.94
N PRO A 386 22.27 20.84 9.83
CA PRO A 386 23.51 21.53 9.50
C PRO A 386 23.78 22.51 10.64
N GLU A 387 24.92 22.39 11.29
CA GLU A 387 25.50 23.43 12.16
C GLU A 387 25.70 24.73 11.39
#